data_b22a3b0ff18ea8903a92d3f20685a877
#
_entry.id   b22a3b0ff18ea8903a92d3f20685a877
#
_cell.length_a   1.000
_cell.length_b   1.000
_cell.length_c   1.000
_cell.angle_alpha   90.00
_cell.angle_beta   90.00
_cell.angle_gamma   90.00
#
_symmetry.space_group_name_H-M   'P 1'
#
loop_
_entity.id
_entity.type
_entity.pdbx_description
1 polymer ?
#
loop_
_entity_poly.entity_id
_entity_poly.type
_entity_poly.pdbx_seq_one_letter_code
_entity_poly.pdbx_strand_id
1 'polypeptide(L)'
;MKKTFLAMAFMLLLIVPSTILYASAQTSQSYTLTGAGSTFIFPLMDTWRVQYNNLHSNIKLNYQSIGSGAGIKLLTQKTVDFAASDAPLQPSEQAAAPGTVTIPESIGGITISYNLPGIDKGMKLTGPVIAQIFMGNITMWNDPAIANLNPGMNLPAQKILIAHRADGSGTTYAFTDYLSKVSPQWKTAVGQGKVVPWPVGTGAQGNAGVAGIVKSTPYACGYVELAYAYQNNMTYAFVQNADGSAFVEPTIASVAADAAAAATSLPAPDGDWSKVSIVNQPGSNSYPISTLTYIFVYKDMSQISGETQDKSQEVKNFLTWIIHDGQQYASPLLYVPLPSAMATADDQAISEIQFGGSAVPEFGPIAALVLAIAIVSIIAVSAKTGLRITPKL
;
A
#
# COMPACT_ATOMS: atom_id res chain seq x y z
N MET A 1 -41.89 90.23 34.47
CA MET A 1 -42.33 89.53 33.28
C MET A 1 -41.17 89.39 32.32
N LYS A 2 -40.43 88.34 32.35
CA LYS A 2 -39.50 87.88 31.26
C LYS A 2 -39.31 86.40 31.46
N LYS A 3 -39.82 85.58 30.52
CA LYS A 3 -39.70 84.10 30.45
C LYS A 3 -38.31 83.75 29.96
N THR A 4 -37.51 83.08 30.71
CA THR A 4 -36.23 82.45 30.29
C THR A 4 -36.48 81.00 29.92
N PHE A 5 -36.36 80.70 28.67
CA PHE A 5 -36.34 79.31 28.14
C PHE A 5 -35.00 78.68 28.38
N LEU A 6 -34.99 77.60 29.16
CA LEU A 6 -33.79 76.78 29.38
C LEU A 6 -33.77 75.69 28.30
N ALA A 7 -32.85 75.84 27.38
CA ALA A 7 -32.63 74.82 26.34
C ALA A 7 -31.80 73.68 26.95
N MET A 8 -32.41 72.56 27.17
CA MET A 8 -31.75 71.32 27.56
C MET A 8 -31.19 70.57 26.29
N ALA A 9 -29.92 70.75 26.07
CA ALA A 9 -29.22 70.02 25.01
C ALA A 9 -29.08 68.53 25.40
N PHE A 10 -29.83 67.68 24.74
CA PHE A 10 -29.72 66.23 24.84
C PHE A 10 -28.49 65.77 24.04
N MET A 11 -27.40 65.52 24.75
CA MET A 11 -26.18 64.92 24.17
C MET A 11 -26.42 63.43 23.98
N LEU A 12 -26.84 63.03 22.80
CA LEU A 12 -26.95 61.60 22.41
C LEU A 12 -25.54 61.04 22.26
N LEU A 13 -25.06 60.31 23.28
CA LEU A 13 -23.82 59.54 23.18
C LEU A 13 -24.10 58.29 22.33
N LEU A 14 -23.69 58.34 21.06
CA LEU A 14 -23.66 57.20 20.18
C LEU A 14 -22.59 56.23 20.69
N ILE A 15 -23.02 55.22 21.48
CA ILE A 15 -22.22 54.06 21.78
C ILE A 15 -22.18 53.24 20.54
N VAL A 16 -21.12 53.37 19.74
CA VAL A 16 -20.80 52.44 18.66
C VAL A 16 -20.24 51.18 19.35
N PRO A 17 -20.92 50.04 19.27
CA PRO A 17 -20.31 48.83 19.77
C PRO A 17 -19.11 48.52 18.85
N SER A 18 -17.92 48.74 19.37
CA SER A 18 -16.69 48.26 18.75
C SER A 18 -16.73 46.72 18.82
N THR A 19 -17.33 46.09 17.80
CA THR A 19 -17.10 44.69 17.57
C THR A 19 -15.64 44.52 17.20
N ILE A 20 -14.80 44.29 18.20
CA ILE A 20 -13.47 43.77 17.99
C ILE A 20 -13.64 42.42 17.36
N LEU A 21 -13.54 42.36 16.04
CA LEU A 21 -13.32 41.10 15.30
C LEU A 21 -11.98 40.57 15.82
N TYR A 22 -12.03 39.71 16.84
CA TYR A 22 -10.93 38.80 17.10
C TYR A 22 -10.84 37.92 15.84
N ALA A 23 -10.00 38.33 14.89
CA ALA A 23 -9.43 37.40 13.95
C ALA A 23 -8.65 36.40 14.80
N SER A 24 -9.31 35.33 15.21
CA SER A 24 -8.61 34.16 15.73
C SER A 24 -7.69 33.75 14.59
N ALA A 25 -6.41 34.07 14.72
CA ALA A 25 -5.39 33.41 13.93
C ALA A 25 -5.57 31.94 14.28
N GLN A 26 -6.28 31.23 13.43
CA GLN A 26 -6.42 29.79 13.51
C GLN A 26 -5.00 29.27 13.27
N THR A 27 -4.24 29.08 14.35
CA THR A 27 -2.97 28.36 14.27
C THR A 27 -3.35 27.00 13.71
N SER A 28 -3.06 26.76 12.43
CA SER A 28 -3.27 25.45 11.83
C SER A 28 -2.48 24.46 12.67
N GLN A 29 -3.19 23.60 13.39
CA GLN A 29 -2.57 22.55 14.19
C GLN A 29 -1.74 21.68 13.26
N SER A 30 -0.50 21.42 13.62
CA SER A 30 0.38 20.57 12.84
C SER A 30 0.26 19.13 13.30
N TYR A 31 0.16 18.21 12.34
CA TYR A 31 0.09 16.77 12.60
C TYR A 31 1.29 16.05 11.99
N THR A 32 1.77 15.03 12.70
CA THR A 32 2.77 14.11 12.17
C THR A 32 2.11 12.78 11.92
N LEU A 33 2.04 12.38 10.64
CA LEU A 33 1.58 11.07 10.21
C LEU A 33 2.78 10.14 10.13
N THR A 34 2.64 8.92 10.65
CA THR A 34 3.73 7.95 10.73
C THR A 34 3.35 6.66 10.02
N GLY A 35 4.16 6.28 9.05
CA GLY A 35 4.04 5.00 8.37
C GLY A 35 5.34 4.20 8.44
N ALA A 36 5.24 2.89 8.26
CA ALA A 36 6.43 2.04 8.22
C ALA A 36 6.17 0.79 7.36
N GLY A 37 7.22 0.22 6.82
CA GLY A 37 7.11 -1.09 6.19
C GLY A 37 7.87 -1.24 4.89
N SER A 38 7.15 -1.60 3.83
CA SER A 38 7.69 -2.02 2.56
C SER A 38 8.80 -1.10 2.03
N THR A 39 9.92 -1.72 1.67
CA THR A 39 10.97 -1.05 0.89
C THR A 39 10.69 -1.10 -0.60
N PHE A 40 9.78 -1.95 -1.06
CA PHE A 40 9.35 -2.05 -2.45
C PHE A 40 8.69 -0.76 -2.91
N ILE A 41 7.68 -0.27 -2.17
CA ILE A 41 6.95 0.96 -2.51
C ILE A 41 7.73 2.25 -2.15
N PHE A 42 8.87 2.15 -1.44
CA PHE A 42 9.55 3.32 -0.88
C PHE A 42 9.87 4.43 -1.90
N PRO A 43 10.34 4.16 -3.12
CA PRO A 43 10.55 5.22 -4.11
C PRO A 43 9.29 6.06 -4.40
N LEU A 44 8.14 5.43 -4.50
CA LEU A 44 6.85 6.10 -4.71
C LEU A 44 6.33 6.74 -3.41
N MET A 45 6.41 6.04 -2.29
CA MET A 45 6.02 6.54 -0.98
C MET A 45 6.83 7.79 -0.57
N ASP A 46 8.12 7.83 -0.86
CA ASP A 46 8.96 9.01 -0.58
C ASP A 46 8.56 10.19 -1.46
N THR A 47 8.22 9.93 -2.73
CA THR A 47 7.67 10.95 -3.62
C THR A 47 6.32 11.46 -3.09
N TRP A 48 5.40 10.59 -2.70
CA TRP A 48 4.13 10.96 -2.09
C TRP A 48 4.34 11.78 -0.82
N ARG A 49 5.25 11.37 0.05
CA ARG A 49 5.63 12.09 1.26
C ARG A 49 6.05 13.54 0.96
N VAL A 50 6.93 13.72 -0.02
CA VAL A 50 7.42 15.06 -0.40
C VAL A 50 6.29 15.90 -0.98
N GLN A 51 5.52 15.35 -1.91
CA GLN A 51 4.45 16.08 -2.59
C GLN A 51 3.31 16.44 -1.62
N TYR A 52 2.89 15.49 -0.77
CA TYR A 52 1.84 15.73 0.20
C TYR A 52 2.25 16.77 1.25
N ASN A 53 3.48 16.72 1.76
CA ASN A 53 4.00 17.75 2.67
C ASN A 53 4.06 19.14 2.02
N ASN A 54 4.33 19.23 0.72
CA ASN A 54 4.32 20.49 -0.02
C ASN A 54 2.90 21.05 -0.20
N LEU A 55 1.92 20.18 -0.41
CA LEU A 55 0.50 20.57 -0.57
C LEU A 55 -0.16 20.92 0.77
N HIS A 56 0.27 20.29 1.86
CA HIS A 56 -0.32 20.40 3.19
C HIS A 56 0.75 20.79 4.21
N SER A 57 1.04 22.09 4.32
CA SER A 57 2.14 22.62 5.15
C SER A 57 2.00 22.34 6.66
N ASN A 58 0.79 22.03 7.13
CA ASN A 58 0.50 21.62 8.50
C ASN A 58 0.67 20.10 8.74
N ILE A 59 0.95 19.31 7.70
CA ILE A 59 1.16 17.87 7.81
C ILE A 59 2.64 17.54 7.61
N LYS A 60 3.16 16.68 8.47
CA LYS A 60 4.47 16.07 8.32
C LYS A 60 4.31 14.56 8.20
N LEU A 61 4.50 14.03 7.02
CA LEU A 61 4.50 12.58 6.80
C LEU A 61 5.91 12.02 7.01
N ASN A 62 6.03 11.04 7.91
CA ASN A 62 7.24 10.26 8.12
C ASN A 62 6.99 8.81 7.73
N TYR A 63 7.87 8.25 6.89
CA TYR A 63 7.81 6.85 6.52
C TYR A 63 9.14 6.15 6.79
N GLN A 64 9.07 5.00 7.48
CA GLN A 64 10.23 4.17 7.79
C GLN A 64 10.27 2.97 6.83
N SER A 65 11.20 2.99 5.88
CA SER A 65 11.43 1.93 4.89
C SER A 65 12.26 0.79 5.50
N ILE A 66 11.62 -0.09 6.29
CA ILE A 66 12.27 -1.10 7.14
C ILE A 66 11.89 -2.55 6.80
N GLY A 67 11.09 -2.74 5.74
CA GLY A 67 10.57 -4.02 5.28
C GLY A 67 9.16 -4.31 5.81
N SER A 68 8.40 -5.06 5.01
CA SER A 68 6.97 -5.36 5.25
C SER A 68 6.72 -5.99 6.62
N GLY A 69 7.54 -6.98 7.00
CA GLY A 69 7.37 -7.66 8.29
C GLY A 69 7.58 -6.74 9.49
N ALA A 70 8.56 -5.82 9.42
CA ALA A 70 8.81 -4.86 10.49
C ALA A 70 7.69 -3.81 10.55
N GLY A 71 7.18 -3.33 9.40
CA GLY A 71 6.03 -2.40 9.35
C GLY A 71 4.78 -3.02 9.96
N ILE A 72 4.42 -4.24 9.58
CA ILE A 72 3.28 -4.98 10.14
C ILE A 72 3.45 -5.14 11.67
N LYS A 73 4.66 -5.44 12.14
CA LYS A 73 4.94 -5.52 13.57
C LYS A 73 4.68 -4.19 14.29
N LEU A 74 5.12 -3.06 13.74
CA LEU A 74 4.86 -1.74 14.34
C LEU A 74 3.36 -1.41 14.33
N LEU A 75 2.62 -1.77 13.29
CA LEU A 75 1.16 -1.64 13.25
C LEU A 75 0.51 -2.48 14.37
N THR A 76 0.89 -3.74 14.50
CA THR A 76 0.41 -4.63 15.57
C THR A 76 0.70 -4.07 16.97
N GLN A 77 1.85 -3.40 17.14
CA GLN A 77 2.23 -2.69 18.36
C GLN A 77 1.52 -1.34 18.53
N LYS A 78 0.72 -0.90 17.52
CA LYS A 78 -0.03 0.37 17.54
C LYS A 78 0.87 1.60 17.70
N THR A 79 2.06 1.57 17.10
CA THR A 79 3.09 2.63 17.17
C THR A 79 3.25 3.42 15.88
N VAL A 80 2.51 3.05 14.83
CA VAL A 80 2.43 3.77 13.56
C VAL A 80 0.97 3.89 13.13
N ASP A 81 0.65 4.92 12.37
CA ASP A 81 -0.70 5.20 11.89
C ASP A 81 -1.10 4.22 10.79
N PHE A 82 -0.12 3.80 9.98
CA PHE A 82 -0.32 2.79 8.93
C PHE A 82 0.94 1.96 8.68
N ALA A 83 0.77 0.78 8.15
CA ALA A 83 1.89 -0.03 7.64
C ALA A 83 1.74 -0.26 6.15
N ALA A 84 2.87 -0.35 5.41
CA ALA A 84 2.89 -0.73 4.01
C ALA A 84 3.57 -2.09 3.81
N SER A 85 3.05 -2.89 2.86
CA SER A 85 3.56 -4.22 2.56
C SER A 85 3.24 -4.65 1.13
N ASP A 86 4.15 -5.37 0.49
CA ASP A 86 3.96 -6.06 -0.80
C ASP A 86 3.53 -7.53 -0.62
N ALA A 87 3.14 -7.89 0.60
CA ALA A 87 2.49 -9.14 0.92
C ALA A 87 1.21 -8.85 1.72
N PRO A 88 0.10 -9.54 1.46
CA PRO A 88 -1.09 -9.40 2.27
C PRO A 88 -0.84 -9.87 3.71
N LEU A 89 -1.66 -9.37 4.65
CA LEU A 89 -1.64 -9.87 6.02
C LEU A 89 -1.95 -11.37 6.04
N GLN A 90 -1.09 -12.13 6.66
CA GLN A 90 -1.33 -13.55 6.87
C GLN A 90 -2.30 -13.76 8.04
N PRO A 91 -2.97 -14.93 8.16
CA PRO A 91 -3.98 -15.15 9.20
C PRO A 91 -3.49 -14.85 10.63
N SER A 92 -2.23 -15.15 10.94
CA SER A 92 -1.63 -14.84 12.25
C SER A 92 -1.43 -13.33 12.47
N GLU A 93 -1.14 -12.58 11.39
CA GLU A 93 -0.97 -11.12 11.45
C GLU A 93 -2.33 -10.42 11.54
N GLN A 94 -3.35 -10.91 10.82
CA GLN A 94 -4.73 -10.44 10.95
C GLN A 94 -5.26 -10.65 12.36
N ALA A 95 -4.98 -11.82 12.95
CA ALA A 95 -5.36 -12.13 14.34
C ALA A 95 -4.63 -11.23 15.36
N ALA A 96 -3.39 -10.81 15.06
CA ALA A 96 -2.61 -9.91 15.91
C ALA A 96 -2.98 -8.43 15.74
N ALA A 97 -3.59 -8.04 14.61
CA ALA A 97 -4.07 -6.70 14.30
C ALA A 97 -5.56 -6.72 13.87
N PRO A 98 -6.47 -7.15 14.77
CA PRO A 98 -7.89 -7.25 14.43
C PRO A 98 -8.49 -5.88 14.12
N GLY A 99 -9.39 -5.83 13.15
CA GLY A 99 -10.05 -4.59 12.72
C GLY A 99 -9.20 -3.71 11.82
N THR A 100 -8.14 -4.25 11.21
CA THR A 100 -7.43 -3.56 10.12
C THR A 100 -8.17 -3.73 8.80
N VAL A 101 -8.09 -2.71 7.93
CA VAL A 101 -8.45 -2.77 6.52
C VAL A 101 -7.22 -2.86 5.66
N THR A 102 -7.37 -3.49 4.51
CA THR A 102 -6.35 -3.62 3.46
C THR A 102 -6.70 -2.68 2.32
N ILE A 103 -5.80 -1.77 2.00
CA ILE A 103 -5.95 -0.77 0.93
C ILE A 103 -4.81 -1.01 -0.07
N PRO A 104 -5.07 -1.58 -1.25
CA PRO A 104 -4.10 -1.57 -2.34
C PRO A 104 -3.66 -0.13 -2.65
N GLU A 105 -2.37 0.09 -2.80
CA GLU A 105 -1.83 1.44 -3.04
C GLU A 105 -1.17 1.59 -4.39
N SER A 106 -0.63 0.50 -4.95
CA SER A 106 0.02 0.45 -6.27
C SER A 106 0.32 -0.98 -6.67
N ILE A 107 0.89 -1.14 -7.88
CA ILE A 107 1.32 -2.42 -8.43
C ILE A 107 2.72 -2.26 -8.98
N GLY A 108 3.60 -3.26 -8.77
CA GLY A 108 4.94 -3.21 -9.29
C GLY A 108 5.48 -4.57 -9.71
N GLY A 109 6.60 -4.54 -10.45
CA GLY A 109 7.29 -5.73 -10.93
C GLY A 109 8.55 -6.03 -10.12
N ILE A 110 8.91 -7.30 -10.02
CA ILE A 110 10.15 -7.77 -9.40
C ILE A 110 11.08 -8.25 -10.50
N THR A 111 12.23 -7.62 -10.64
CA THR A 111 13.25 -7.98 -11.64
C THR A 111 14.16 -9.08 -11.11
N ILE A 112 14.65 -9.94 -12.01
CA ILE A 112 15.83 -10.77 -11.78
C ILE A 112 17.03 -9.99 -12.29
N SER A 113 17.63 -9.23 -11.39
CA SER A 113 18.75 -8.36 -11.69
C SER A 113 20.08 -9.11 -11.58
N TYR A 114 21.03 -8.77 -12.46
CA TYR A 114 22.35 -9.38 -12.48
C TYR A 114 23.46 -8.36 -12.78
N ASN A 115 24.68 -8.73 -12.50
CA ASN A 115 25.88 -7.95 -12.82
C ASN A 115 26.87 -8.81 -13.62
N LEU A 116 26.69 -8.83 -14.94
CA LEU A 116 27.57 -9.56 -15.85
C LEU A 116 28.34 -8.57 -16.72
N PRO A 117 29.65 -8.38 -16.51
CA PRO A 117 30.45 -7.47 -17.31
C PRO A 117 30.32 -7.78 -18.81
N GLY A 118 29.95 -6.78 -19.61
CA GLY A 118 29.79 -6.89 -21.05
C GLY A 118 28.48 -7.55 -21.53
N ILE A 119 27.54 -7.83 -20.63
CA ILE A 119 26.22 -8.35 -20.96
C ILE A 119 25.15 -7.36 -20.50
N ASP A 120 24.42 -6.82 -21.47
CA ASP A 120 23.32 -5.88 -21.23
C ASP A 120 22.06 -6.59 -20.70
N LYS A 121 21.00 -5.81 -20.43
CA LYS A 121 19.69 -6.34 -20.06
C LYS A 121 19.11 -7.27 -21.14
N GLY A 122 18.19 -8.15 -20.73
CA GLY A 122 17.44 -8.98 -21.66
C GLY A 122 17.92 -10.42 -21.77
N MET A 123 18.79 -10.88 -20.85
CA MET A 123 19.02 -12.31 -20.71
C MET A 123 17.69 -13.01 -20.46
N LYS A 124 17.42 -14.06 -21.20
CA LYS A 124 16.17 -14.85 -21.12
C LYS A 124 16.29 -15.90 -20.03
N LEU A 125 15.34 -15.92 -19.11
CA LEU A 125 15.25 -16.93 -18.05
C LEU A 125 13.84 -17.48 -17.96
N THR A 126 13.72 -18.80 -17.79
CA THR A 126 12.45 -19.44 -17.47
C THR A 126 12.27 -19.55 -15.95
N GLY A 127 11.03 -19.66 -15.50
CA GLY A 127 10.74 -19.82 -14.05
C GLY A 127 11.46 -21.00 -13.42
N PRO A 128 11.45 -22.20 -14.02
CA PRO A 128 12.22 -23.33 -13.50
C PRO A 128 13.73 -23.06 -13.42
N VAL A 129 14.33 -22.38 -14.39
CA VAL A 129 15.76 -22.02 -14.37
C VAL A 129 16.06 -21.05 -13.21
N ILE A 130 15.23 -20.02 -13.01
CA ILE A 130 15.35 -19.09 -11.89
C ILE A 130 15.28 -19.87 -10.56
N ALA A 131 14.33 -20.77 -10.41
CA ALA A 131 14.20 -21.58 -9.21
C ALA A 131 15.45 -22.43 -8.96
N GLN A 132 16.04 -23.05 -9.98
CA GLN A 132 17.27 -23.84 -9.86
C GLN A 132 18.49 -22.99 -9.49
N ILE A 133 18.56 -21.76 -10.00
CA ILE A 133 19.60 -20.79 -9.60
C ILE A 133 19.50 -20.49 -8.10
N PHE A 134 18.32 -20.09 -7.60
CA PHE A 134 18.12 -19.74 -6.19
C PHE A 134 18.12 -20.95 -5.24
N MET A 135 17.98 -22.16 -5.77
CA MET A 135 18.23 -23.41 -5.02
C MET A 135 19.72 -23.79 -4.96
N GLY A 136 20.58 -23.12 -5.74
CA GLY A 136 22.01 -23.47 -5.82
C GLY A 136 22.31 -24.71 -6.66
N ASN A 137 21.37 -25.18 -7.48
CA ASN A 137 21.57 -26.30 -8.39
C ASN A 137 22.23 -25.86 -9.70
N ILE A 138 21.88 -24.67 -10.20
CA ILE A 138 22.60 -23.97 -11.27
C ILE A 138 23.53 -22.96 -10.62
N THR A 139 24.82 -23.19 -10.71
CA THR A 139 25.86 -22.41 -9.99
C THR A 139 26.76 -21.60 -10.90
N MET A 140 26.67 -21.78 -12.23
CA MET A 140 27.54 -21.11 -13.21
C MET A 140 26.71 -20.34 -14.22
N TRP A 141 27.16 -19.17 -14.64
CA TRP A 141 26.45 -18.38 -15.66
C TRP A 141 26.40 -19.05 -17.03
N ASN A 142 27.41 -19.80 -17.41
CA ASN A 142 27.48 -20.55 -18.65
C ASN A 142 26.84 -21.96 -18.56
N ASP A 143 26.04 -22.22 -17.53
CA ASP A 143 25.30 -23.50 -17.42
C ASP A 143 24.44 -23.70 -18.70
N PRO A 144 24.41 -24.92 -19.27
CA PRO A 144 23.60 -25.23 -20.44
C PRO A 144 22.11 -24.82 -20.33
N ALA A 145 21.54 -24.88 -19.13
CA ALA A 145 20.15 -24.46 -18.92
C ALA A 145 19.94 -22.94 -19.15
N ILE A 146 20.96 -22.11 -18.92
CA ILE A 146 20.92 -20.68 -19.21
C ILE A 146 21.38 -20.43 -20.66
N ALA A 147 22.47 -21.06 -21.09
CA ALA A 147 23.08 -20.83 -22.39
C ALA A 147 22.13 -21.17 -23.56
N ASN A 148 21.38 -22.26 -23.45
CA ASN A 148 20.43 -22.70 -24.48
C ASN A 148 19.24 -21.72 -24.67
N LEU A 149 18.90 -20.96 -23.63
CA LEU A 149 17.88 -19.91 -23.70
C LEU A 149 18.42 -18.62 -24.36
N ASN A 150 19.75 -18.46 -24.42
CA ASN A 150 20.45 -17.25 -24.82
C ASN A 150 21.47 -17.51 -25.94
N PRO A 151 21.06 -18.10 -27.08
CA PRO A 151 22.00 -18.38 -28.17
C PRO A 151 22.66 -17.08 -28.66
N GLY A 152 23.98 -17.12 -28.80
CA GLY A 152 24.78 -15.94 -29.21
C GLY A 152 25.23 -15.03 -28.09
N MET A 153 24.76 -15.21 -26.85
CA MET A 153 25.24 -14.48 -25.66
C MET A 153 26.49 -15.21 -25.11
N ASN A 154 27.60 -14.47 -25.00
CA ASN A 154 28.86 -15.04 -24.49
C ASN A 154 28.85 -15.08 -22.95
N LEU A 155 28.15 -16.06 -22.39
CA LEU A 155 28.02 -16.21 -20.95
C LEU A 155 29.36 -16.65 -20.31
N PRO A 156 29.83 -15.96 -19.25
CA PRO A 156 31.12 -16.27 -18.65
C PRO A 156 31.11 -17.56 -17.84
N ALA A 157 32.22 -18.32 -17.86
CA ALA A 157 32.44 -19.47 -16.97
C ALA A 157 32.74 -19.01 -15.54
N GLN A 158 31.78 -18.31 -14.90
CA GLN A 158 31.88 -17.72 -13.57
C GLN A 158 30.74 -18.21 -12.71
N LYS A 159 30.99 -18.27 -11.37
CA LYS A 159 29.97 -18.65 -10.40
C LYS A 159 28.90 -17.56 -10.26
N ILE A 160 27.66 -17.97 -10.13
CA ILE A 160 26.54 -17.10 -9.79
C ILE A 160 26.61 -16.81 -8.28
N LEU A 161 26.68 -15.53 -7.92
CA LEU A 161 26.67 -15.06 -6.54
C LEU A 161 25.27 -14.54 -6.21
N ILE A 162 24.51 -15.26 -5.41
CA ILE A 162 23.13 -14.93 -5.11
C ILE A 162 23.03 -13.89 -3.99
N ALA A 163 22.22 -12.84 -4.23
CA ALA A 163 21.79 -11.88 -3.22
C ALA A 163 20.29 -12.04 -2.96
N HIS A 164 19.91 -12.09 -1.69
CA HIS A 164 18.51 -12.21 -1.27
C HIS A 164 18.20 -11.29 -0.08
N ARG A 165 16.93 -11.19 0.32
CA ARG A 165 16.52 -10.39 1.48
C ARG A 165 16.84 -11.15 2.78
N ALA A 166 17.30 -10.42 3.79
CA ALA A 166 17.57 -10.92 5.14
C ALA A 166 16.48 -10.50 6.15
N ASP A 167 15.60 -9.58 5.75
CA ASP A 167 14.49 -9.06 6.54
C ASP A 167 13.14 -9.70 6.17
N GLY A 168 12.11 -9.48 6.97
CA GLY A 168 10.73 -9.84 6.64
C GLY A 168 10.23 -9.00 5.48
N SER A 169 10.17 -9.57 4.27
CA SER A 169 10.02 -8.86 3.01
C SER A 169 8.78 -9.30 2.23
N GLY A 170 7.95 -8.33 1.83
CA GLY A 170 6.88 -8.56 0.87
C GLY A 170 7.42 -8.93 -0.52
N THR A 171 8.53 -8.29 -0.96
CA THR A 171 9.22 -8.64 -2.20
C THR A 171 9.65 -10.11 -2.21
N THR A 172 10.20 -10.60 -1.08
CA THR A 172 10.50 -12.04 -0.90
C THR A 172 9.24 -12.88 -0.99
N TYR A 173 8.15 -12.46 -0.35
CA TYR A 173 6.88 -13.17 -0.38
C TYR A 173 6.37 -13.38 -1.81
N ALA A 174 6.30 -12.31 -2.61
CA ALA A 174 5.85 -12.37 -3.99
C ALA A 174 6.82 -13.17 -4.88
N PHE A 175 8.13 -13.00 -4.70
CA PHE A 175 9.13 -13.76 -5.44
C PHE A 175 9.08 -15.26 -5.12
N THR A 176 8.95 -15.63 -3.85
CA THR A 176 8.86 -17.04 -3.44
C THR A 176 7.50 -17.67 -3.77
N ASP A 177 6.42 -16.88 -3.90
CA ASP A 177 5.17 -17.31 -4.50
C ASP A 177 5.38 -17.71 -5.97
N TYR A 178 6.05 -16.84 -6.74
CA TYR A 178 6.40 -17.17 -8.13
C TYR A 178 7.22 -18.46 -8.22
N LEU A 179 8.30 -18.57 -7.44
CA LEU A 179 9.14 -19.77 -7.45
C LEU A 179 8.36 -21.05 -7.06
N SER A 180 7.41 -20.92 -6.13
CA SER A 180 6.54 -22.04 -5.72
C SER A 180 5.56 -22.45 -6.81
N LYS A 181 5.09 -21.51 -7.66
CA LYS A 181 4.20 -21.79 -8.78
C LYS A 181 4.91 -22.46 -9.97
N VAL A 182 6.17 -22.09 -10.21
CA VAL A 182 6.93 -22.56 -11.38
C VAL A 182 7.86 -23.74 -11.08
N SER A 183 8.07 -24.10 -9.81
CA SER A 183 8.94 -25.19 -9.38
C SER A 183 8.34 -26.00 -8.22
N PRO A 184 7.85 -27.23 -8.48
CA PRO A 184 7.43 -28.12 -7.38
C PRO A 184 8.53 -28.43 -6.39
N GLN A 185 9.80 -28.46 -6.85
CA GLN A 185 10.95 -28.70 -5.99
C GLN A 185 11.15 -27.53 -5.00
N TRP A 186 11.08 -26.27 -5.50
CA TRP A 186 11.12 -25.08 -4.63
C TRP A 186 9.97 -25.09 -3.63
N LYS A 187 8.75 -25.33 -4.10
CA LYS A 187 7.54 -25.37 -3.27
C LYS A 187 7.68 -26.33 -2.09
N THR A 188 8.29 -27.49 -2.32
CA THR A 188 8.45 -28.55 -1.28
C THR A 188 9.61 -28.23 -0.34
N ALA A 189 10.74 -27.75 -0.87
CA ALA A 189 11.97 -27.60 -0.10
C ALA A 189 12.05 -26.26 0.65
N VAL A 190 11.50 -25.18 0.08
CA VAL A 190 11.62 -23.80 0.61
C VAL A 190 10.25 -23.19 0.88
N GLY A 191 9.34 -23.25 -0.09
CA GLY A 191 7.99 -22.70 -0.01
C GLY A 191 7.94 -21.20 -0.25
N GLN A 192 6.84 -20.57 0.23
CA GLN A 192 6.53 -19.16 0.13
C GLN A 192 6.52 -18.50 1.50
N GLY A 193 7.05 -17.28 1.60
CA GLY A 193 7.01 -16.53 2.85
C GLY A 193 7.72 -15.17 2.78
N LYS A 194 7.42 -14.29 3.74
CA LYS A 194 8.18 -13.05 3.94
C LYS A 194 9.60 -13.31 4.43
N VAL A 195 9.81 -14.45 5.05
CA VAL A 195 11.09 -15.02 5.47
C VAL A 195 11.09 -16.50 5.09
N VAL A 196 12.11 -16.95 4.38
CA VAL A 196 12.27 -18.35 3.97
C VAL A 196 13.69 -18.82 4.29
N PRO A 197 13.91 -20.16 4.46
CA PRO A 197 15.24 -20.72 4.64
C PRO A 197 15.98 -20.75 3.29
N TRP A 198 16.65 -19.65 2.92
CA TRP A 198 17.39 -19.56 1.66
C TRP A 198 18.44 -20.65 1.57
N PRO A 199 18.46 -21.47 0.51
CA PRO A 199 19.45 -22.54 0.35
C PRO A 199 20.87 -21.99 0.14
N VAL A 200 20.98 -20.87 -0.57
CA VAL A 200 22.25 -20.25 -0.95
C VAL A 200 22.13 -18.73 -0.98
N GLY A 201 23.26 -18.05 -0.96
CA GLY A 201 23.35 -16.61 -1.19
C GLY A 201 23.71 -15.80 0.04
N THR A 202 23.78 -14.49 -0.16
CA THR A 202 24.08 -13.48 0.87
C THR A 202 22.85 -12.64 1.12
N GLY A 203 22.46 -12.52 2.38
CA GLY A 203 21.31 -11.70 2.79
C GLY A 203 21.64 -10.22 2.87
N ALA A 204 20.68 -9.39 2.47
CA ALA A 204 20.76 -7.94 2.57
C ALA A 204 19.44 -7.33 3.05
N GLN A 205 19.54 -6.18 3.74
CA GLN A 205 18.39 -5.43 4.24
C GLN A 205 17.72 -4.62 3.12
N GLY A 206 16.43 -4.82 2.91
CA GLY A 206 15.62 -4.05 1.97
C GLY A 206 15.97 -4.27 0.49
N ASN A 207 15.17 -3.69 -0.42
CA ASN A 207 15.47 -3.69 -1.85
C ASN A 207 16.79 -2.97 -2.16
N ALA A 208 17.07 -1.86 -1.48
CA ALA A 208 18.32 -1.11 -1.64
C ALA A 208 19.56 -1.96 -1.29
N GLY A 209 19.50 -2.79 -0.25
CA GLY A 209 20.59 -3.64 0.13
C GLY A 209 20.87 -4.73 -0.90
N VAL A 210 19.84 -5.40 -1.43
CA VAL A 210 20.02 -6.40 -2.50
C VAL A 210 20.53 -5.72 -3.78
N ALA A 211 19.97 -4.58 -4.18
CA ALA A 211 20.46 -3.80 -5.33
C ALA A 211 21.93 -3.41 -5.16
N GLY A 212 22.33 -2.99 -3.95
CA GLY A 212 23.71 -2.65 -3.61
C GLY A 212 24.68 -3.82 -3.81
N ILE A 213 24.34 -5.02 -3.31
CA ILE A 213 25.17 -6.23 -3.50
C ILE A 213 25.27 -6.57 -5.00
N VAL A 214 24.15 -6.64 -5.72
CA VAL A 214 24.17 -6.99 -7.16
C VAL A 214 25.00 -6.00 -7.94
N LYS A 215 24.80 -4.70 -7.72
CA LYS A 215 25.52 -3.64 -8.45
C LYS A 215 27.03 -3.64 -8.19
N SER A 216 27.45 -3.87 -6.94
CA SER A 216 28.85 -3.80 -6.54
C SER A 216 29.63 -5.09 -6.75
N THR A 217 28.98 -6.24 -6.95
CA THR A 217 29.60 -7.54 -7.00
C THR A 217 29.52 -8.12 -8.42
N PRO A 218 30.60 -8.20 -9.18
CA PRO A 218 30.60 -8.89 -10.47
C PRO A 218 30.08 -10.33 -10.33
N TYR A 219 29.29 -10.75 -11.32
CA TYR A 219 28.65 -12.08 -11.38
C TYR A 219 27.54 -12.32 -10.35
N ALA A 220 27.12 -11.30 -9.62
CA ALA A 220 25.98 -11.41 -8.70
C ALA A 220 24.63 -11.45 -9.47
N CYS A 221 23.66 -12.10 -8.85
CA CYS A 221 22.26 -12.16 -9.23
C CYS A 221 21.38 -11.98 -8.01
N GLY A 222 20.29 -11.24 -8.14
CA GLY A 222 19.31 -11.04 -7.07
C GLY A 222 17.97 -10.60 -7.60
N TYR A 223 16.99 -10.48 -6.71
CA TYR A 223 15.67 -9.96 -7.05
C TYR A 223 15.43 -8.62 -6.36
N VAL A 224 14.96 -7.65 -7.13
CA VAL A 224 14.66 -6.31 -6.64
C VAL A 224 13.44 -5.75 -7.37
N GLU A 225 12.78 -4.81 -6.73
CA GLU A 225 11.69 -4.06 -7.38
C GLU A 225 12.23 -3.25 -8.57
N LEU A 226 11.39 -3.06 -9.60
CA LEU A 226 11.76 -2.51 -10.90
C LEU A 226 12.30 -1.07 -10.81
N ALA A 227 11.73 -0.21 -9.95
CA ALA A 227 12.23 1.16 -9.80
C ALA A 227 13.67 1.20 -9.27
N TYR A 228 14.02 0.30 -8.34
CA TYR A 228 15.41 0.18 -7.87
C TYR A 228 16.35 -0.27 -8.99
N ALA A 229 15.95 -1.25 -9.79
CA ALA A 229 16.74 -1.70 -10.92
C ALA A 229 16.98 -0.55 -11.92
N TYR A 230 15.94 0.20 -12.24
CA TYR A 230 16.02 1.33 -13.17
C TYR A 230 16.84 2.49 -12.61
N GLN A 231 16.57 2.96 -11.40
CA GLN A 231 17.27 4.08 -10.77
C GLN A 231 18.76 3.82 -10.56
N ASN A 232 19.13 2.55 -10.42
CA ASN A 232 20.52 2.12 -10.25
C ASN A 232 21.20 1.69 -11.56
N ASN A 233 20.54 1.83 -12.72
CA ASN A 233 21.02 1.37 -14.02
C ASN A 233 21.48 -0.10 -13.99
N MET A 234 20.69 -0.96 -13.33
CA MET A 234 20.97 -2.39 -13.24
C MET A 234 20.52 -3.11 -14.50
N THR A 235 21.24 -4.16 -14.88
CA THR A 235 20.77 -5.11 -15.88
C THR A 235 19.81 -6.11 -15.27
N TYR A 236 18.82 -6.57 -16.04
CA TYR A 236 17.83 -7.55 -15.59
C TYR A 236 17.38 -8.48 -16.72
N ALA A 237 16.92 -9.65 -16.35
CA ALA A 237 16.44 -10.67 -17.26
C ALA A 237 15.03 -10.39 -17.80
N PHE A 238 14.75 -10.89 -19.00
CA PHE A 238 13.38 -11.09 -19.49
C PHE A 238 12.93 -12.47 -19.06
N VAL A 239 11.76 -12.53 -18.41
CA VAL A 239 11.26 -13.77 -17.80
C VAL A 239 10.17 -14.37 -18.66
N GLN A 240 10.22 -15.70 -18.84
CA GLN A 240 9.19 -16.40 -19.60
C GLN A 240 7.84 -16.26 -18.89
N ASN A 241 6.80 -15.86 -19.65
CA ASN A 241 5.44 -15.72 -19.17
C ASN A 241 4.80 -17.07 -18.81
N ALA A 242 3.66 -17.05 -18.13
CA ALA A 242 2.95 -18.25 -17.68
C ALA A 242 2.58 -19.20 -18.83
N ASP A 243 2.25 -18.66 -20.01
CA ASP A 243 1.87 -19.42 -21.19
C ASP A 243 3.08 -20.08 -21.89
N GLY A 244 4.30 -19.75 -21.49
CA GLY A 244 5.53 -20.23 -22.12
C GLY A 244 5.79 -19.67 -23.53
N SER A 245 4.97 -18.71 -23.98
CA SER A 245 4.97 -18.21 -25.37
C SER A 245 5.96 -17.08 -25.63
N ALA A 246 6.39 -16.34 -24.59
CA ALA A 246 7.26 -15.19 -24.72
C ALA A 246 8.18 -15.01 -23.50
N PHE A 247 9.34 -14.36 -23.73
CA PHE A 247 10.16 -13.80 -22.68
C PHE A 247 9.82 -12.32 -22.56
N VAL A 248 9.26 -11.91 -21.43
CA VAL A 248 8.66 -10.61 -21.21
C VAL A 248 9.60 -9.70 -20.42
N GLU A 249 9.83 -8.49 -20.91
CA GLU A 249 10.54 -7.44 -20.17
C GLU A 249 9.64 -6.90 -19.05
N PRO A 250 10.14 -6.67 -17.82
CA PRO A 250 9.42 -5.96 -16.78
C PRO A 250 9.26 -4.48 -17.20
N THR A 251 8.05 -4.10 -17.53
CA THR A 251 7.64 -2.74 -17.89
C THR A 251 6.30 -2.42 -17.24
N ILE A 252 5.92 -1.15 -17.16
CA ILE A 252 4.60 -0.76 -16.67
C ILE A 252 3.50 -1.53 -17.41
N ALA A 253 3.60 -1.62 -18.74
CA ALA A 253 2.59 -2.29 -19.56
C ALA A 253 2.49 -3.80 -19.27
N SER A 254 3.63 -4.49 -19.14
CA SER A 254 3.64 -5.93 -18.90
C SER A 254 3.23 -6.30 -17.47
N VAL A 255 3.58 -5.47 -16.47
CA VAL A 255 3.11 -5.60 -15.08
C VAL A 255 1.61 -5.30 -14.99
N ALA A 256 1.12 -4.27 -15.69
CA ALA A 256 -0.31 -3.97 -15.75
C ALA A 256 -1.12 -5.09 -16.40
N ALA A 257 -0.59 -5.76 -17.42
CA ALA A 257 -1.24 -6.89 -18.07
C ALA A 257 -1.41 -8.08 -17.11
N ASP A 258 -0.40 -8.36 -16.28
CA ASP A 258 -0.44 -9.41 -15.26
C ASP A 258 -1.50 -9.07 -14.18
N ALA A 259 -1.51 -7.83 -13.70
CA ALA A 259 -2.48 -7.36 -12.72
C ALA A 259 -3.93 -7.38 -13.25
N ALA A 260 -4.15 -6.99 -14.52
CA ALA A 260 -5.47 -7.00 -15.14
C ALA A 260 -6.05 -8.41 -15.25
N ALA A 261 -5.22 -9.42 -15.52
CA ALA A 261 -5.65 -10.81 -15.57
C ALA A 261 -6.13 -11.33 -14.20
N ALA A 262 -5.61 -10.79 -13.09
CA ALA A 262 -5.98 -11.17 -11.73
C ALA A 262 -7.18 -10.36 -11.17
N ALA A 263 -7.52 -9.22 -11.75
CA ALA A 263 -8.44 -8.23 -11.16
C ALA A 263 -9.85 -8.75 -10.83
N THR A 264 -10.32 -9.80 -11.52
CA THR A 264 -11.67 -10.39 -11.30
C THR A 264 -11.77 -11.24 -10.03
N SER A 265 -10.66 -11.51 -9.34
CA SER A 265 -10.59 -12.41 -8.19
C SER A 265 -10.25 -11.71 -6.87
N LEU A 266 -10.21 -10.39 -6.86
CA LEU A 266 -9.86 -9.63 -5.65
C LEU A 266 -11.03 -9.59 -4.66
N PRO A 267 -10.77 -9.77 -3.35
CA PRO A 267 -11.80 -9.68 -2.31
C PRO A 267 -12.21 -8.22 -2.05
N ALA A 268 -13.29 -8.04 -1.28
CA ALA A 268 -13.61 -6.74 -0.71
C ALA A 268 -12.51 -6.26 0.26
N PRO A 269 -12.38 -4.94 0.53
CA PRO A 269 -11.30 -4.39 1.35
C PRO A 269 -11.18 -4.97 2.77
N ASP A 270 -12.29 -5.38 3.37
CA ASP A 270 -12.36 -6.05 4.67
C ASP A 270 -12.37 -7.59 4.58
N GLY A 271 -12.27 -8.13 3.36
CA GLY A 271 -12.24 -9.56 3.07
C GLY A 271 -10.89 -10.22 3.39
N ASP A 272 -10.82 -11.53 3.14
CA ASP A 272 -9.57 -12.30 3.30
C ASP A 272 -8.64 -12.10 2.10
N TRP A 273 -7.64 -11.22 2.26
CA TRP A 273 -6.59 -10.98 1.28
C TRP A 273 -5.43 -11.97 1.37
N SER A 274 -5.37 -12.84 2.37
CA SER A 274 -4.20 -13.69 2.64
C SER A 274 -3.79 -14.60 1.48
N LYS A 275 -4.73 -14.89 0.57
CA LYS A 275 -4.52 -15.74 -0.61
C LYS A 275 -4.43 -14.97 -1.92
N VAL A 276 -4.53 -13.65 -1.87
CA VAL A 276 -4.44 -12.83 -3.08
C VAL A 276 -3.03 -12.90 -3.65
N SER A 277 -2.94 -13.22 -4.92
CA SER A 277 -1.70 -13.27 -5.68
C SER A 277 -1.99 -12.95 -7.14
N ILE A 278 -1.29 -11.95 -7.65
CA ILE A 278 -1.30 -11.60 -9.07
C ILE A 278 -0.08 -12.21 -9.81
N VAL A 279 0.71 -13.04 -9.14
CA VAL A 279 1.92 -13.65 -9.69
C VAL A 279 1.58 -14.72 -10.72
N ASN A 280 2.31 -14.73 -11.84
CA ASN A 280 2.26 -15.75 -12.89
C ASN A 280 0.88 -15.92 -13.54
N GLN A 281 0.23 -14.80 -13.86
CA GLN A 281 -1.04 -14.79 -14.55
C GLN A 281 -0.86 -15.11 -16.04
N PRO A 282 -1.88 -15.71 -16.71
CA PRO A 282 -1.83 -15.96 -18.13
C PRO A 282 -1.80 -14.68 -18.96
N GLY A 283 -1.21 -14.77 -20.16
CA GLY A 283 -1.17 -13.67 -21.11
C GLY A 283 0.18 -13.54 -21.79
N SER A 284 0.15 -13.34 -23.11
CA SER A 284 1.38 -13.29 -23.92
C SER A 284 2.32 -12.14 -23.53
N ASN A 285 1.78 -11.07 -22.97
CA ASN A 285 2.53 -9.89 -22.56
C ASN A 285 2.58 -9.71 -21.02
N SER A 286 2.06 -10.65 -20.23
CA SER A 286 2.04 -10.58 -18.77
C SER A 286 3.43 -10.86 -18.21
N TYR A 287 3.96 -9.92 -17.41
CA TYR A 287 5.22 -10.13 -16.70
C TYR A 287 4.96 -10.94 -15.42
N PRO A 288 5.56 -12.14 -15.29
CA PRO A 288 5.06 -13.13 -14.34
C PRO A 288 5.44 -12.85 -12.85
N ILE A 289 6.29 -11.87 -12.58
CA ILE A 289 6.71 -11.56 -11.21
C ILE A 289 6.21 -10.16 -10.83
N SER A 290 4.88 -10.02 -10.76
CA SER A 290 4.19 -8.78 -10.37
C SER A 290 3.52 -8.93 -9.02
N THR A 291 3.36 -7.84 -8.28
CA THR A 291 2.67 -7.84 -6.99
C THR A 291 1.92 -6.54 -6.75
N LEU A 292 0.81 -6.63 -6.01
CA LEU A 292 0.18 -5.49 -5.36
C LEU A 292 1.03 -5.04 -4.18
N THR A 293 0.97 -3.75 -3.88
CA THR A 293 1.39 -3.21 -2.59
C THR A 293 0.18 -2.67 -1.85
N TYR A 294 0.23 -2.74 -0.53
CA TYR A 294 -0.90 -2.48 0.34
C TYR A 294 -0.54 -1.54 1.47
N ILE A 295 -1.48 -0.72 1.87
CA ILE A 295 -1.50 -0.08 3.18
C ILE A 295 -2.45 -0.84 4.08
N PHE A 296 -2.05 -1.02 5.33
CA PHE A 296 -2.86 -1.56 6.43
C PHE A 296 -3.07 -0.46 7.46
N VAL A 297 -4.32 -0.25 7.84
CA VAL A 297 -4.72 0.75 8.83
C VAL A 297 -5.86 0.21 9.68
N TYR A 298 -5.93 0.57 10.96
CA TYR A 298 -7.06 0.19 11.79
C TYR A 298 -8.34 0.93 11.39
N LYS A 299 -9.47 0.24 11.34
CA LYS A 299 -10.79 0.88 11.19
C LYS A 299 -11.06 1.87 12.32
N ASP A 300 -10.74 1.49 13.56
CA ASP A 300 -10.80 2.38 14.71
C ASP A 300 -9.39 2.84 15.08
N MET A 301 -9.05 4.05 14.68
CA MET A 301 -7.73 4.63 14.92
C MET A 301 -7.51 5.07 16.38
N SER A 302 -8.55 5.11 17.21
CA SER A 302 -8.40 5.41 18.65
C SER A 302 -7.55 4.37 19.38
N GLN A 303 -7.34 3.21 18.76
CA GLN A 303 -6.46 2.16 19.27
C GLN A 303 -4.97 2.50 19.18
N ILE A 304 -4.59 3.47 18.33
CA ILE A 304 -3.19 3.86 18.11
C ILE A 304 -2.76 4.83 19.20
N SER A 305 -1.59 4.61 19.76
CA SER A 305 -1.08 5.46 20.84
C SER A 305 -0.84 6.90 20.38
N GLY A 306 -1.43 7.86 21.08
CA GLY A 306 -1.30 9.29 20.78
C GLY A 306 -2.13 9.77 19.58
N GLU A 307 -3.06 8.94 19.08
CA GLU A 307 -3.97 9.33 18.02
C GLU A 307 -5.06 10.27 18.53
N THR A 308 -5.58 11.12 17.65
CA THR A 308 -6.70 12.03 17.90
C THR A 308 -7.67 11.97 16.73
N GLN A 309 -8.91 12.44 16.93
CA GLN A 309 -9.90 12.47 15.85
C GLN A 309 -9.41 13.28 14.65
N ASP A 310 -8.83 14.44 14.88
CA ASP A 310 -8.33 15.31 13.82
C ASP A 310 -7.14 14.66 13.07
N LYS A 311 -6.21 14.03 13.80
CA LYS A 311 -5.09 13.33 13.18
C LYS A 311 -5.58 12.12 12.37
N SER A 312 -6.56 11.37 12.86
CA SER A 312 -7.18 10.27 12.11
C SER A 312 -7.83 10.76 10.82
N GLN A 313 -8.45 11.95 10.84
CA GLN A 313 -8.97 12.56 9.62
C GLN A 313 -7.86 12.92 8.64
N GLU A 314 -6.70 13.39 9.11
CA GLU A 314 -5.56 13.67 8.22
C GLU A 314 -4.94 12.39 7.65
N VAL A 315 -4.95 11.28 8.38
CA VAL A 315 -4.58 9.97 7.81
C VAL A 315 -5.54 9.58 6.69
N LYS A 316 -6.86 9.72 6.88
CA LYS A 316 -7.86 9.47 5.82
C LYS A 316 -7.62 10.35 4.60
N ASN A 317 -7.37 11.65 4.80
CA ASN A 317 -7.10 12.61 3.73
C ASN A 317 -5.86 12.18 2.91
N PHE A 318 -4.79 11.77 3.60
CA PHE A 318 -3.59 11.26 2.94
C PHE A 318 -3.86 9.97 2.14
N LEU A 319 -4.57 9.00 2.73
CA LEU A 319 -4.92 7.76 2.05
C LEU A 319 -5.79 8.02 0.81
N THR A 320 -6.79 8.88 0.92
CA THR A 320 -7.62 9.29 -0.23
C THR A 320 -6.76 9.95 -1.31
N TRP A 321 -5.84 10.84 -0.92
CA TRP A 321 -4.97 11.50 -1.87
C TRP A 321 -4.07 10.52 -2.63
N ILE A 322 -3.46 9.52 -1.95
CA ILE A 322 -2.56 8.55 -2.63
C ILE A 322 -3.29 7.65 -3.61
N ILE A 323 -4.55 7.25 -3.35
CA ILE A 323 -5.31 6.40 -4.28
C ILE A 323 -5.92 7.18 -5.45
N HIS A 324 -5.90 8.51 -5.43
CA HIS A 324 -6.38 9.38 -6.48
C HIS A 324 -5.25 10.25 -7.06
N ASP A 325 -5.06 11.47 -6.55
CA ASP A 325 -4.10 12.44 -7.09
C ASP A 325 -2.66 11.95 -7.00
N GLY A 326 -2.33 11.16 -5.99
CA GLY A 326 -1.02 10.54 -5.80
C GLY A 326 -0.65 9.56 -6.91
N GLN A 327 -1.63 8.97 -7.59
CA GLN A 327 -1.39 7.99 -8.66
C GLN A 327 -0.66 8.57 -9.87
N GLN A 328 -0.72 9.87 -10.10
CA GLN A 328 0.03 10.54 -11.17
C GLN A 328 1.55 10.34 -11.05
N TYR A 329 2.05 10.08 -9.85
CA TYR A 329 3.48 9.87 -9.59
C TYR A 329 3.94 8.41 -9.78
N ALA A 330 3.02 7.46 -9.97
CA ALA A 330 3.33 6.04 -10.07
C ALA A 330 4.09 5.72 -11.37
N SER A 331 3.54 6.06 -12.54
CA SER A 331 4.13 5.72 -13.83
C SER A 331 5.53 6.30 -14.05
N PRO A 332 5.85 7.56 -13.67
CA PRO A 332 7.22 8.08 -13.78
C PRO A 332 8.25 7.28 -12.98
N LEU A 333 7.83 6.55 -11.95
CA LEU A 333 8.66 5.71 -11.11
C LEU A 333 8.51 4.21 -11.43
N LEU A 334 7.91 3.86 -12.57
CA LEU A 334 7.72 2.49 -13.06
C LEU A 334 6.77 1.62 -12.20
N TYR A 335 5.90 2.24 -11.42
CA TYR A 335 4.76 1.57 -10.80
C TYR A 335 3.52 1.68 -11.70
N VAL A 336 2.65 0.69 -11.62
CA VAL A 336 1.36 0.73 -12.31
C VAL A 336 0.36 1.44 -11.40
N PRO A 337 -0.28 2.52 -11.88
CA PRO A 337 -1.35 3.18 -11.15
C PRO A 337 -2.51 2.22 -10.87
N LEU A 338 -3.23 2.46 -9.77
CA LEU A 338 -4.40 1.67 -9.43
C LEU A 338 -5.48 1.77 -10.52
N PRO A 339 -6.07 0.63 -10.93
CA PRO A 339 -7.29 0.66 -11.74
C PRO A 339 -8.42 1.40 -11.01
N SER A 340 -9.26 2.14 -11.73
CA SER A 340 -10.35 2.94 -11.14
C SER A 340 -11.32 2.14 -10.29
N ALA A 341 -11.60 0.88 -10.67
CA ALA A 341 -12.45 -0.01 -9.88
C ALA A 341 -11.84 -0.34 -8.51
N MET A 342 -10.50 -0.44 -8.44
CA MET A 342 -9.78 -0.69 -7.19
C MET A 342 -9.79 0.57 -6.31
N ALA A 343 -9.51 1.75 -6.90
CA ALA A 343 -9.59 3.02 -6.18
C ALA A 343 -11.00 3.27 -5.59
N THR A 344 -12.07 2.90 -6.33
CA THR A 344 -13.45 2.99 -5.80
C THR A 344 -13.68 2.06 -4.60
N ALA A 345 -13.13 0.85 -4.63
CA ALA A 345 -13.22 -0.07 -3.49
C ALA A 345 -12.42 0.47 -2.28
N ASP A 346 -11.27 1.07 -2.54
CA ASP A 346 -10.42 1.68 -1.52
C ASP A 346 -11.08 2.91 -0.88
N ASP A 347 -11.82 3.74 -1.65
CA ASP A 347 -12.65 4.82 -1.10
C ASP A 347 -13.65 4.31 -0.05
N GLN A 348 -14.29 3.17 -0.34
CA GLN A 348 -15.20 2.54 0.63
C GLN A 348 -14.45 2.12 1.90
N ALA A 349 -13.28 1.45 1.77
CA ALA A 349 -12.46 1.06 2.90
C ALA A 349 -12.01 2.24 3.75
N ILE A 350 -11.56 3.34 3.09
CA ILE A 350 -11.13 4.57 3.76
C ILE A 350 -12.30 5.25 4.49
N SER A 351 -13.52 5.20 3.91
CA SER A 351 -14.71 5.76 4.55
C SER A 351 -15.03 5.10 5.89
N GLU A 352 -14.70 3.82 6.06
CA GLU A 352 -14.93 3.05 7.29
C GLU A 352 -13.92 3.35 8.41
N ILE A 353 -12.82 4.08 8.11
CA ILE A 353 -11.84 4.49 9.12
C ILE A 353 -12.46 5.57 10.00
N GLN A 354 -12.40 5.40 11.31
CA GLN A 354 -12.99 6.30 12.31
C GLN A 354 -12.10 6.43 13.55
N PHE A 355 -12.44 7.37 14.44
CA PHE A 355 -11.78 7.56 15.73
C PHE A 355 -12.80 7.40 16.85
N GLY A 356 -12.72 6.27 17.58
CA GLY A 356 -13.57 5.99 18.72
C GLY A 356 -15.06 5.85 18.38
N GLY A 357 -15.63 4.72 18.70
CA GLY A 357 -17.05 4.46 18.52
C GLY A 357 -17.32 3.31 17.59
N SER A 358 -18.22 2.41 18.00
CA SER A 358 -18.96 1.58 17.06
C SER A 358 -19.62 2.52 16.07
N ALA A 359 -19.47 2.29 14.78
CA ALA A 359 -20.36 2.92 13.80
C ALA A 359 -21.79 2.65 14.29
N VAL A 360 -22.40 3.64 14.90
CA VAL A 360 -23.84 3.67 15.01
C VAL A 360 -24.27 3.67 13.55
N PRO A 361 -25.01 2.66 13.06
CA PRO A 361 -25.51 2.72 11.72
C PRO A 361 -26.20 4.09 11.62
N GLU A 362 -25.70 4.99 10.79
CA GLU A 362 -26.46 6.18 10.42
C GLU A 362 -27.69 5.62 9.74
N PHE A 363 -28.77 5.54 10.54
CA PHE A 363 -30.06 5.32 9.96
C PHE A 363 -30.27 6.47 9.00
N GLY A 364 -30.07 6.21 7.70
CA GLY A 364 -30.15 7.24 6.67
C GLY A 364 -31.47 8.03 6.82
N PRO A 365 -31.59 9.21 6.22
CA PRO A 365 -32.75 10.08 6.36
C PRO A 365 -34.09 9.36 6.21
N ILE A 366 -34.11 8.25 5.44
CA ILE A 366 -35.28 7.38 5.26
C ILE A 366 -35.65 6.64 6.56
N ALA A 367 -34.68 6.13 7.30
CA ALA A 367 -34.96 5.41 8.56
C ALA A 367 -35.42 6.37 9.67
N ALA A 368 -34.85 7.59 9.72
CA ALA A 368 -35.32 8.64 10.62
C ALA A 368 -36.74 9.07 10.24
N LEU A 369 -37.06 9.15 8.95
CA LEU A 369 -38.39 9.46 8.46
C LEU A 369 -39.40 8.34 8.80
N VAL A 370 -38.99 7.07 8.60
CA VAL A 370 -39.84 5.90 8.96
C VAL A 370 -40.10 5.87 10.47
N LEU A 371 -39.11 6.14 11.31
CA LEU A 371 -39.27 6.22 12.75
C LEU A 371 -40.19 7.37 13.16
N ALA A 372 -40.06 8.54 12.55
CA ALA A 372 -40.92 9.70 12.77
C ALA A 372 -42.39 9.39 12.38
N ILE A 373 -42.61 8.75 11.22
CA ILE A 373 -43.93 8.35 10.75
C ILE A 373 -44.51 7.29 11.68
N ALA A 374 -43.73 6.33 12.16
CA ALA A 374 -44.19 5.32 13.13
C ALA A 374 -44.60 5.96 14.45
N ILE A 375 -43.83 6.92 14.98
CA ILE A 375 -44.16 7.63 16.23
C ILE A 375 -45.44 8.46 16.05
N VAL A 376 -45.60 9.21 14.96
CA VAL A 376 -46.82 9.99 14.67
C VAL A 376 -48.02 9.07 14.50
N SER A 377 -47.85 7.93 13.85
CA SER A 377 -48.93 6.93 13.69
C SER A 377 -49.35 6.34 15.03
N ILE A 378 -48.43 6.01 15.92
CA ILE A 378 -48.71 5.51 17.28
C ILE A 378 -49.47 6.56 18.10
N ILE A 379 -49.06 7.83 18.02
CA ILE A 379 -49.72 8.94 18.74
C ILE A 379 -51.15 9.14 18.19
N ALA A 380 -51.33 9.12 16.87
CA ALA A 380 -52.64 9.29 16.24
C ALA A 380 -53.60 8.14 16.58
N VAL A 381 -53.12 6.90 16.59
CA VAL A 381 -53.91 5.72 16.98
C VAL A 381 -54.26 5.77 18.48
N SER A 382 -53.29 6.13 19.34
CA SER A 382 -53.52 6.26 20.78
C SER A 382 -54.56 7.36 21.10
N ALA A 383 -54.48 8.50 20.42
CA ALA A 383 -55.45 9.59 20.56
C ALA A 383 -56.87 9.20 20.09
N LYS A 384 -56.99 8.36 19.04
CA LYS A 384 -58.29 7.92 18.49
C LYS A 384 -58.91 6.75 19.20
N THR A 385 -58.12 5.89 19.85
CA THR A 385 -58.57 4.68 20.54
C THR A 385 -58.65 4.81 22.07
N GLY A 386 -58.19 5.93 22.63
CA GLY A 386 -58.14 6.13 24.08
C GLY A 386 -57.16 5.20 24.84
N LEU A 387 -56.32 4.47 24.14
CA LEU A 387 -55.36 3.54 24.73
C LEU A 387 -54.22 4.34 25.39
N ARG A 388 -54.18 4.35 26.73
CA ARG A 388 -53.06 4.90 27.50
C ARG A 388 -51.97 3.83 27.58
N ILE A 389 -50.88 4.05 26.85
CA ILE A 389 -49.63 3.26 27.00
C ILE A 389 -48.93 3.78 28.26
N THR A 390 -49.12 3.17 29.40
CA THR A 390 -48.30 3.44 30.59
C THR A 390 -47.13 2.45 30.58
N PRO A 391 -45.87 2.91 30.64
CA PRO A 391 -44.76 2.00 30.88
C PRO A 391 -44.89 1.41 32.28
N LYS A 392 -44.83 0.09 32.40
CA LYS A 392 -44.55 -0.53 33.70
C LYS A 392 -43.07 -0.33 33.99
N LEU A 393 -42.78 0.48 35.02
CA LEU A 393 -41.48 0.54 35.66
C LEU A 393 -41.15 -0.78 36.34
#